data_92a3c798e15af5a4bea45c867d9932c1
#
_entry.id   92a3c798e15af5a4bea45c867d9932c1
#
_cell.length_a   1.000
_cell.length_b   1.000
_cell.length_c   1.000
_cell.angle_alpha   90.00
_cell.angle_beta   90.00
_cell.angle_gamma   90.00
#
_symmetry.space_group_name_H-M   'P 1'
#
loop_
_entity.id
_entity.type
_entity.pdbx_description
1 polymer ?
#
loop_
_entity_poly.entity_id
_entity_poly.type
_entity_poly.pdbx_seq_one_letter_code
_entity_poly.pdbx_strand_id
1 'polypeptide(L)'
;VDKISKIYGWSELIMKKNTFNLTLLTGIFCLGLITSNLFGGKLISVLGLTVAGAIVTYPLTFLTTDIIGEIWGKKEANDCVKVGIIVQIGFLILGYLSLKIPTLSQTTHLQECLTAVLNQGTRMTFASLGAFAVSQTMDVISFHWLKNKTNGKYKWLRNNASTMSSQLIDTVIFITIAFYGVVDNIILMIFAQYLIKLILAALDTPFFYFFTRRRKCKN
;
A
#
# COMPACT_ATOMS: atom_id res chain seq x y z
N VAL A 1 -25.36 -12.63 20.32
CA VAL A 1 -25.99 -12.50 18.99
C VAL A 1 -25.94 -11.03 18.53
N ASP A 2 -26.09 -10.06 19.44
CA ASP A 2 -26.23 -8.64 19.10
C ASP A 2 -24.96 -7.92 18.60
N LYS A 3 -23.75 -8.33 19.05
CA LYS A 3 -22.48 -7.74 18.60
C LYS A 3 -22.13 -8.14 17.16
N ILE A 4 -22.46 -9.37 16.77
CA ILE A 4 -22.17 -9.88 15.44
C ILE A 4 -23.11 -9.24 14.40
N SER A 5 -24.40 -9.04 14.75
CA SER A 5 -25.37 -8.38 13.87
C SER A 5 -25.00 -6.90 13.63
N LYS A 6 -24.46 -6.20 14.62
CA LYS A 6 -23.95 -4.83 14.48
C LYS A 6 -22.74 -4.76 13.54
N ILE A 7 -21.78 -5.68 13.66
CA ILE A 7 -20.61 -5.72 12.78
C ILE A 7 -21.03 -5.99 11.32
N TYR A 8 -22.01 -6.87 11.10
CA TYR A 8 -22.57 -7.11 9.77
C TYR A 8 -23.33 -5.88 9.22
N GLY A 9 -24.02 -5.12 10.06
CA GLY A 9 -24.68 -3.87 9.66
C GLY A 9 -23.68 -2.80 9.17
N TRP A 10 -22.53 -2.67 9.83
CA TRP A 10 -21.48 -1.76 9.40
C TRP A 10 -20.84 -2.17 8.06
N SER A 11 -20.60 -3.46 7.84
CA SER A 11 -20.08 -3.94 6.56
C SER A 11 -21.06 -3.68 5.41
N GLU A 12 -22.36 -3.89 5.61
CA GLU A 12 -23.39 -3.58 4.61
C GLU A 12 -23.49 -2.07 4.30
N LEU A 13 -23.27 -1.21 5.31
CA LEU A 13 -23.32 0.24 5.14
C LEU A 13 -22.13 0.75 4.29
N ILE A 14 -20.94 0.23 4.56
CA ILE A 14 -19.70 0.61 3.84
C ILE A 14 -19.69 0.06 2.41
N MET A 15 -20.42 -1.02 2.14
CA MET A 15 -20.43 -1.76 0.88
C MET A 15 -21.51 -1.31 -0.11
N LYS A 16 -22.37 -0.37 0.25
CA LYS A 16 -23.27 0.23 -0.72
C LYS A 16 -22.46 1.03 -1.74
N LYS A 17 -22.67 0.73 -3.03
CA LYS A 17 -22.09 1.50 -4.14
C LYS A 17 -22.70 2.91 -4.15
N ASN A 18 -22.18 3.76 -3.28
CA ASN A 18 -22.53 5.18 -3.20
C ASN A 18 -21.25 6.04 -3.17
N THR A 19 -21.39 7.31 -3.46
CA THR A 19 -20.29 8.27 -3.54
C THR A 19 -19.60 8.44 -2.19
N PHE A 20 -20.34 8.47 -1.08
CA PHE A 20 -19.77 8.63 0.26
C PHE A 20 -18.79 7.49 0.61
N ASN A 21 -19.18 6.24 0.35
CA ASN A 21 -18.34 5.09 0.66
C ASN A 21 -17.09 5.05 -0.21
N LEU A 22 -17.20 5.41 -1.49
CA LEU A 22 -16.03 5.55 -2.37
C LEU A 22 -15.07 6.61 -1.84
N THR A 23 -15.60 7.77 -1.47
CA THR A 23 -14.80 8.87 -0.90
C THR A 23 -14.14 8.48 0.42
N LEU A 24 -14.88 7.79 1.30
CA LEU A 24 -14.34 7.28 2.57
C LEU A 24 -13.19 6.29 2.34
N LEU A 25 -13.37 5.31 1.46
CA LEU A 25 -12.34 4.33 1.13
C LEU A 25 -11.12 5.01 0.49
N THR A 26 -11.33 5.99 -0.40
CA THR A 26 -10.23 6.78 -0.97
C THR A 26 -9.49 7.56 0.12
N GLY A 27 -10.19 8.13 1.09
CA GLY A 27 -9.58 8.79 2.25
C GLY A 27 -8.76 7.83 3.12
N ILE A 28 -9.27 6.62 3.37
CA ILE A 28 -8.55 5.56 4.10
C ILE A 28 -7.30 5.11 3.32
N PHE A 29 -7.38 4.98 2.00
CA PHE A 29 -6.23 4.71 1.15
C PHE A 29 -5.15 5.79 1.27
N CYS A 30 -5.53 7.06 1.15
CA CYS A 30 -4.61 8.20 1.28
C CYS A 30 -3.95 8.24 2.67
N LEU A 31 -4.72 8.00 3.74
CA LEU A 31 -4.20 7.89 5.10
C LEU A 31 -3.19 6.75 5.22
N GLY A 32 -3.52 5.56 4.70
CA GLY A 32 -2.63 4.40 4.68
C GLY A 32 -1.34 4.68 3.91
N LEU A 33 -1.42 5.36 2.77
CA LEU A 33 -0.26 5.71 1.94
C LEU A 33 0.68 6.70 2.66
N ILE A 34 0.13 7.79 3.22
CA ILE A 34 0.92 8.80 3.96
C ILE A 34 1.60 8.16 5.17
N THR A 35 0.84 7.41 5.98
CA THR A 35 1.38 6.76 7.17
C THR A 35 2.43 5.70 6.83
N SER A 36 2.23 4.93 5.76
CA SER A 36 3.21 3.94 5.31
C SER A 36 4.53 4.59 4.90
N ASN A 37 4.49 5.70 4.17
CA ASN A 37 5.70 6.40 3.76
C ASN A 37 6.37 7.16 4.92
N LEU A 38 5.59 7.68 5.87
CA LEU A 38 6.11 8.38 7.05
C LEU A 38 6.80 7.41 8.02
N PHE A 39 6.17 6.28 8.32
CA PHE A 39 6.70 5.29 9.25
C PHE A 39 7.53 4.18 8.58
N GLY A 40 7.57 4.14 7.25
CA GLY A 40 8.32 3.15 6.48
C GLY A 40 9.81 3.13 6.77
N GLY A 41 10.37 4.31 7.10
CA GLY A 41 11.78 4.44 7.47
C GLY A 41 12.14 3.87 8.84
N LYS A 42 11.15 3.61 9.72
CA LYS A 42 11.38 2.92 10.99
C LYS A 42 11.60 1.43 10.71
N LEU A 43 12.79 0.95 11.06
CA LEU A 43 13.09 -0.48 11.00
C LEU A 43 12.54 -1.17 12.25
N ILE A 44 11.90 -2.31 12.04
CA ILE A 44 11.39 -3.18 13.12
C ILE A 44 11.92 -4.60 12.93
N SER A 45 12.01 -5.34 14.03
CA SER A 45 12.35 -6.76 13.98
C SER A 45 11.09 -7.62 14.13
N VAL A 46 10.85 -8.48 13.15
CA VAL A 46 9.76 -9.47 13.17
C VAL A 46 10.39 -10.86 13.05
N LEU A 47 10.24 -11.69 14.07
CA LEU A 47 10.85 -13.02 14.15
C LEU A 47 12.37 -13.03 13.87
N GLY A 48 13.09 -11.99 14.32
CA GLY A 48 14.52 -11.83 14.09
C GLY A 48 14.90 -11.28 12.71
N LEU A 49 13.93 -11.00 11.83
CA LEU A 49 14.16 -10.41 10.52
C LEU A 49 13.89 -8.89 10.55
N THR A 50 14.78 -8.12 9.95
CA THR A 50 14.63 -6.67 9.84
C THR A 50 13.70 -6.32 8.68
N VAL A 51 12.65 -5.55 8.97
CA VAL A 51 11.66 -5.11 7.99
C VAL A 51 11.27 -3.65 8.19
N ALA A 52 10.71 -3.02 7.17
CA ALA A 52 10.19 -1.66 7.24
C ALA A 52 8.93 -1.58 8.11
N GLY A 53 8.81 -0.54 8.94
CA GLY A 53 7.66 -0.33 9.84
C GLY A 53 6.33 -0.08 9.14
N ALA A 54 6.36 0.22 7.85
CA ALA A 54 5.17 0.32 7.00
C ALA A 54 4.33 -0.97 6.93
N ILE A 55 4.86 -2.11 7.41
CA ILE A 55 4.18 -3.40 7.39
C ILE A 55 2.82 -3.39 8.09
N VAL A 56 2.62 -2.50 9.07
CA VAL A 56 1.36 -2.36 9.81
C VAL A 56 0.31 -1.60 8.98
N THR A 57 0.73 -0.61 8.20
CA THR A 57 -0.18 0.31 7.49
C THR A 57 -0.35 -0.05 6.01
N TYR A 58 0.63 -0.70 5.42
CA TYR A 58 0.63 -1.06 4.01
C TYR A 58 -0.51 -2.02 3.59
N PRO A 59 -0.89 -3.04 4.39
CA PRO A 59 -2.04 -3.90 4.06
C PRO A 59 -3.34 -3.12 3.87
N LEU A 60 -3.50 -2.02 4.62
CA LEU A 60 -4.69 -1.17 4.51
C LEU A 60 -4.84 -0.56 3.11
N THR A 61 -3.74 -0.21 2.45
CA THR A 61 -3.77 0.35 1.10
C THR A 61 -4.21 -0.68 0.06
N PHE A 62 -3.72 -1.92 0.14
CA PHE A 62 -4.13 -2.99 -0.76
C PHE A 62 -5.59 -3.37 -0.56
N LEU A 63 -5.98 -3.67 0.69
CA LEU A 63 -7.36 -4.04 1.00
C LEU A 63 -8.35 -2.98 0.49
N THR A 64 -8.02 -1.70 0.64
CA THR A 64 -8.89 -0.59 0.22
C THR A 64 -9.01 -0.53 -1.30
N THR A 65 -7.90 -0.64 -2.04
CA THR A 65 -7.92 -0.64 -3.51
C THR A 65 -8.61 -1.87 -4.08
N ASP A 66 -8.45 -3.02 -3.46
CA ASP A 66 -9.13 -4.27 -3.87
C ASP A 66 -10.64 -4.18 -3.65
N ILE A 67 -11.09 -3.63 -2.52
CA ILE A 67 -12.51 -3.39 -2.26
C ILE A 67 -13.08 -2.40 -3.29
N ILE A 68 -12.39 -1.30 -3.57
CA ILE A 68 -12.83 -0.33 -4.59
C ILE A 68 -12.90 -1.02 -5.96
N GLY A 69 -11.87 -1.78 -6.33
CA GLY A 69 -11.81 -2.49 -7.60
C GLY A 69 -12.94 -3.50 -7.79
N GLU A 70 -13.31 -4.23 -6.74
CA GLU A 70 -14.39 -5.22 -6.77
C GLU A 70 -15.78 -4.57 -6.85
N ILE A 71 -16.03 -3.50 -6.08
CA ILE A 71 -17.36 -2.90 -5.96
C ILE A 71 -17.62 -1.85 -7.05
N TRP A 72 -16.66 -0.97 -7.33
CA TRP A 72 -16.83 0.14 -8.27
C TRP A 72 -16.17 -0.13 -9.63
N GLY A 73 -15.13 -0.94 -9.67
CA GLY A 73 -14.43 -1.34 -10.87
C GLY A 73 -13.01 -0.79 -10.96
N LYS A 74 -12.27 -1.30 -11.95
CA LYS A 74 -10.83 -1.02 -12.14
C LYS A 74 -10.53 0.47 -12.36
N LYS A 75 -11.44 1.19 -13.01
CA LYS A 75 -11.25 2.62 -13.29
C LYS A 75 -11.18 3.42 -12.00
N GLU A 76 -12.15 3.23 -11.12
CA GLU A 76 -12.26 3.91 -9.83
C GLU A 76 -11.10 3.54 -8.89
N ALA A 77 -10.65 2.28 -8.91
CA ALA A 77 -9.46 1.87 -8.19
C ALA A 77 -8.18 2.58 -8.69
N ASN A 78 -8.01 2.70 -9.99
CA ASN A 78 -6.89 3.45 -10.58
C ASN A 78 -6.95 4.94 -10.25
N ASP A 79 -8.15 5.52 -10.27
CA ASP A 79 -8.33 6.94 -9.92
C ASP A 79 -8.07 7.18 -8.43
N CYS A 80 -8.45 6.25 -7.55
CA CYS A 80 -8.08 6.27 -6.14
C CYS A 80 -6.54 6.30 -5.95
N VAL A 81 -5.80 5.46 -6.67
CA VAL A 81 -4.33 5.44 -6.64
C VAL A 81 -3.74 6.78 -7.09
N LYS A 82 -4.25 7.38 -8.17
CA LYS A 82 -3.80 8.70 -8.65
C LYS A 82 -4.05 9.79 -7.59
N VAL A 83 -5.24 9.78 -6.97
CA VAL A 83 -5.57 10.71 -5.87
C VAL A 83 -4.58 10.54 -4.73
N GLY A 84 -4.26 9.30 -4.34
CA GLY A 84 -3.29 9.04 -3.28
C GLY A 84 -1.90 9.58 -3.59
N ILE A 85 -1.42 9.43 -4.83
CA ILE A 85 -0.14 9.99 -5.29
C ILE A 85 -0.15 11.52 -5.18
N ILE A 86 -1.22 12.18 -5.66
CA ILE A 86 -1.35 13.64 -5.60
C ILE A 86 -1.37 14.12 -4.13
N VAL A 87 -2.14 13.44 -3.27
CA VAL A 87 -2.23 13.77 -1.84
C VAL A 87 -0.89 13.56 -1.14
N GLN A 88 -0.15 12.49 -1.48
CA GLN A 88 1.17 12.24 -0.92
C GLN A 88 2.19 13.33 -1.30
N ILE A 89 2.20 13.75 -2.56
CA ILE A 89 3.05 14.84 -3.03
C ILE A 89 2.64 16.16 -2.34
N GLY A 90 1.34 16.42 -2.26
CA GLY A 90 0.79 17.58 -1.54
C GLY A 90 1.21 17.62 -0.07
N PHE A 91 1.17 16.46 0.62
CA PHE A 91 1.64 16.33 1.99
C PHE A 91 3.11 16.73 2.15
N LEU A 92 3.99 16.28 1.25
CA LEU A 92 5.41 16.64 1.29
C LEU A 92 5.61 18.16 1.04
N ILE A 93 4.94 18.72 0.02
CA ILE A 93 5.04 20.14 -0.30
C ILE A 93 4.60 20.99 0.89
N LEU A 94 3.42 20.73 1.46
CA LEU A 94 2.90 21.46 2.60
C LEU A 94 3.79 21.28 3.85
N GLY A 95 4.32 20.09 4.07
CA GLY A 95 5.25 19.80 5.15
C GLY A 95 6.52 20.64 5.04
N TYR A 96 7.16 20.67 3.86
CA TYR A 96 8.35 21.49 3.65
C TYR A 96 8.07 22.99 3.70
N LEU A 97 6.91 23.45 3.23
CA LEU A 97 6.50 24.85 3.38
C LEU A 97 6.35 25.23 4.85
N SER A 98 5.76 24.34 5.65
CA SER A 98 5.62 24.55 7.10
C SER A 98 6.97 24.62 7.80
N LEU A 99 7.96 23.80 7.40
CA LEU A 99 9.31 23.83 7.96
C LEU A 99 10.10 25.09 7.61
N LYS A 100 9.73 25.81 6.55
CA LYS A 100 10.33 27.11 6.19
C LYS A 100 9.90 28.27 7.08
N ILE A 101 8.81 28.10 7.82
CA ILE A 101 8.35 29.12 8.77
C ILE A 101 9.31 29.14 9.96
N PRO A 102 9.83 30.33 10.35
CA PRO A 102 10.76 30.42 11.47
C PRO A 102 10.16 29.86 12.76
N THR A 103 10.91 29.00 13.43
CA THR A 103 10.50 28.43 14.71
C THR A 103 10.99 29.27 15.89
N LEU A 104 10.28 29.24 17.01
CA LEU A 104 10.72 29.83 18.27
C LEU A 104 11.83 28.97 18.88
N SER A 105 12.76 29.60 19.62
CA SER A 105 13.91 28.93 20.26
C SER A 105 13.50 27.74 21.15
N GLN A 106 12.33 27.83 21.79
CA GLN A 106 11.78 26.76 22.65
C GLN A 106 11.38 25.50 21.88
N THR A 107 11.13 25.58 20.56
CA THR A 107 10.66 24.49 19.70
C THR A 107 11.68 24.05 18.64
N THR A 108 12.93 24.50 18.73
CA THR A 108 14.00 24.17 17.77
C THR A 108 14.20 22.65 17.65
N HIS A 109 14.23 21.91 18.75
CA HIS A 109 14.35 20.45 18.75
C HIS A 109 13.18 19.77 18.03
N LEU A 110 11.95 20.28 18.18
CA LEU A 110 10.79 19.77 17.47
C LEU A 110 10.93 20.01 15.96
N GLN A 111 11.42 21.15 15.54
CA GLN A 111 11.70 21.48 14.14
C GLN A 111 12.71 20.49 13.53
N GLU A 112 13.80 20.17 14.26
CA GLU A 112 14.79 19.19 13.83
C GLU A 112 14.19 17.79 13.65
N CYS A 113 13.41 17.33 14.64
CA CYS A 113 12.70 16.05 14.56
C CYS A 113 11.73 15.97 13.37
N LEU A 114 10.93 17.03 13.16
CA LEU A 114 9.99 17.10 12.03
C LEU A 114 10.72 17.09 10.69
N THR A 115 11.85 17.81 10.61
CA THR A 115 12.72 17.83 9.41
C THR A 115 13.27 16.44 9.11
N ALA A 116 13.78 15.74 10.12
CA ALA A 116 14.29 14.36 9.97
C ALA A 116 13.19 13.41 9.48
N VAL A 117 11.99 13.48 10.06
CA VAL A 117 10.85 12.67 9.69
C VAL A 117 10.39 12.96 8.25
N LEU A 118 10.31 14.23 7.84
CA LEU A 118 9.92 14.58 6.47
C LEU A 118 10.97 14.18 5.45
N ASN A 119 12.26 14.33 5.73
CA ASN A 119 13.34 13.89 4.85
C ASN A 119 13.28 12.37 4.64
N GLN A 120 13.06 11.60 5.72
CA GLN A 120 12.88 10.15 5.63
C GLN A 120 11.63 9.78 4.85
N GLY A 121 10.49 10.43 5.12
CA GLY A 121 9.24 10.22 4.39
C GLY A 121 9.37 10.54 2.90
N THR A 122 10.15 11.55 2.55
CA THR A 122 10.45 11.91 1.16
C THR A 122 11.21 10.78 0.45
N ARG A 123 12.26 10.25 1.08
CA ARG A 123 13.02 9.11 0.55
C ARG A 123 12.12 7.89 0.33
N MET A 124 11.24 7.58 1.30
CA MET A 124 10.27 6.49 1.19
C MET A 124 9.29 6.72 0.05
N THR A 125 8.79 7.95 -0.11
CA THR A 125 7.85 8.31 -1.19
C THR A 125 8.48 8.12 -2.56
N PHE A 126 9.69 8.62 -2.79
CA PHE A 126 10.37 8.41 -4.08
C PHE A 126 10.68 6.94 -4.35
N ALA A 127 11.11 6.18 -3.32
CA ALA A 127 11.30 4.74 -3.43
C ALA A 127 10.00 4.02 -3.81
N SER A 128 8.90 4.37 -3.15
CA SER A 128 7.58 3.79 -3.39
C SER A 128 7.05 4.10 -4.80
N LEU A 129 7.13 5.36 -5.24
CA LEU A 129 6.68 5.77 -6.57
C LEU A 129 7.51 5.12 -7.69
N GLY A 130 8.84 5.07 -7.51
CA GLY A 130 9.74 4.41 -8.46
C GLY A 130 9.49 2.91 -8.55
N ALA A 131 9.36 2.23 -7.42
CA ALA A 131 9.03 0.82 -7.35
C ALA A 131 7.68 0.54 -8.01
N PHE A 132 6.64 1.32 -7.68
CA PHE A 132 5.31 1.19 -8.25
C PHE A 132 5.30 1.34 -9.78
N ALA A 133 5.96 2.37 -10.33
CA ALA A 133 5.99 2.61 -11.76
C ALA A 133 6.63 1.43 -12.53
N VAL A 134 7.73 0.90 -12.02
CA VAL A 134 8.44 -0.23 -12.64
C VAL A 134 7.66 -1.53 -12.46
N SER A 135 7.17 -1.81 -11.26
CA SER A 135 6.44 -3.06 -10.97
C SER A 135 5.15 -3.17 -11.76
N GLN A 136 4.39 -2.08 -11.93
CA GLN A 136 3.18 -2.06 -12.76
C GLN A 136 3.50 -2.35 -14.24
N THR A 137 4.57 -1.78 -14.76
CA THR A 137 5.01 -2.04 -16.14
C THR A 137 5.41 -3.51 -16.30
N MET A 138 6.15 -4.05 -15.33
CA MET A 138 6.58 -5.46 -15.34
C MET A 138 5.41 -6.43 -15.16
N ASP A 139 4.38 -6.07 -14.38
CA ASP A 139 3.18 -6.88 -14.25
C ASP A 139 2.48 -7.06 -15.61
N VAL A 140 2.28 -5.98 -16.34
CA VAL A 140 1.67 -6.00 -17.68
C VAL A 140 2.52 -6.83 -18.65
N ILE A 141 3.82 -6.64 -18.68
CA ILE A 141 4.74 -7.38 -19.57
C ILE A 141 4.70 -8.88 -19.23
N SER A 142 4.86 -9.22 -17.96
CA SER A 142 4.87 -10.62 -17.49
C SER A 142 3.54 -11.32 -17.77
N PHE A 143 2.42 -10.62 -17.57
CA PHE A 143 1.10 -11.16 -17.87
C PHE A 143 0.93 -11.47 -19.36
N HIS A 144 1.32 -10.56 -20.25
CA HIS A 144 1.23 -10.77 -21.69
C HIS A 144 2.20 -11.86 -22.17
N TRP A 145 3.42 -11.89 -21.66
CA TRP A 145 4.39 -12.93 -21.96
C TRP A 145 3.88 -14.33 -21.59
N LEU A 146 3.35 -14.48 -20.35
CA LEU A 146 2.75 -15.72 -19.88
C LEU A 146 1.51 -16.10 -20.71
N LYS A 147 0.68 -15.12 -21.09
CA LYS A 147 -0.48 -15.35 -21.96
C LYS A 147 -0.08 -15.96 -23.30
N ASN A 148 0.94 -15.42 -23.92
CA ASN A 148 1.45 -15.91 -25.19
C ASN A 148 2.08 -17.32 -25.04
N LYS A 149 2.90 -17.53 -24.01
CA LYS A 149 3.56 -18.81 -23.75
C LYS A 149 2.60 -19.94 -23.41
N THR A 150 1.46 -19.63 -22.75
CA THR A 150 0.43 -20.62 -22.37
C THR A 150 -0.71 -20.76 -23.37
N ASN A 151 -0.63 -20.10 -24.55
CA ASN A 151 -1.71 -20.05 -25.53
C ASN A 151 -3.07 -19.66 -24.91
N GLY A 152 -3.06 -18.74 -23.95
CA GLY A 152 -4.25 -18.26 -23.24
C GLY A 152 -4.81 -19.21 -22.18
N LYS A 153 -4.24 -20.41 -22.01
CA LYS A 153 -4.63 -21.38 -20.97
C LYS A 153 -4.13 -20.95 -19.57
N TYR A 154 -4.65 -21.58 -18.53
CA TYR A 154 -4.21 -21.41 -17.14
C TYR A 154 -4.27 -19.95 -16.63
N LYS A 155 -5.44 -19.31 -16.73
CA LYS A 155 -5.67 -17.92 -16.29
C LYS A 155 -5.19 -17.64 -14.85
N TRP A 156 -5.46 -18.58 -13.94
CA TRP A 156 -5.04 -18.48 -12.55
C TRP A 156 -3.51 -18.42 -12.40
N LEU A 157 -2.79 -19.34 -13.04
CA LEU A 157 -1.32 -19.38 -12.99
C LEU A 157 -0.72 -18.08 -13.54
N ARG A 158 -1.25 -17.60 -14.66
CA ARG A 158 -0.79 -16.38 -15.31
C ARG A 158 -0.97 -15.15 -14.42
N ASN A 159 -2.14 -15.02 -13.79
CA ASN A 159 -2.44 -13.90 -12.91
C ASN A 159 -1.55 -13.92 -11.66
N ASN A 160 -1.47 -15.05 -10.99
CA ASN A 160 -0.66 -15.17 -9.76
C ASN A 160 0.85 -15.03 -10.04
N ALA A 161 1.37 -15.68 -11.09
CA ALA A 161 2.79 -15.59 -11.42
C ALA A 161 3.21 -14.16 -11.84
N SER A 162 2.37 -13.44 -12.58
CA SER A 162 2.60 -12.04 -12.92
C SER A 162 2.64 -11.17 -11.67
N THR A 163 1.63 -11.27 -10.81
CA THR A 163 1.55 -10.50 -9.57
C THR A 163 2.71 -10.81 -8.61
N MET A 164 3.07 -12.08 -8.42
CA MET A 164 4.20 -12.44 -7.56
C MET A 164 5.52 -11.88 -8.08
N SER A 165 5.73 -11.93 -9.41
CA SER A 165 6.94 -11.38 -10.04
C SER A 165 7.00 -9.87 -9.90
N SER A 166 5.90 -9.15 -10.14
CA SER A 166 5.85 -7.70 -10.00
C SER A 166 6.04 -7.24 -8.56
N GLN A 167 5.48 -7.96 -7.58
CA GLN A 167 5.67 -7.69 -6.15
C GLN A 167 7.11 -7.93 -5.68
N LEU A 168 7.81 -8.92 -6.26
CA LEU A 168 9.23 -9.13 -5.98
C LEU A 168 10.06 -7.94 -6.50
N ILE A 169 9.82 -7.50 -7.74
CA ILE A 169 10.50 -6.36 -8.36
C ILE A 169 10.22 -5.07 -7.57
N ASP A 170 8.95 -4.84 -7.19
CA ASP A 170 8.57 -3.74 -6.31
C ASP A 170 9.38 -3.73 -5.02
N THR A 171 9.48 -4.88 -4.36
CA THR A 171 10.20 -5.00 -3.09
C THR A 171 11.71 -4.77 -3.27
N VAL A 172 12.31 -5.31 -4.32
CA VAL A 172 13.75 -5.10 -4.63
C VAL A 172 14.03 -3.62 -4.86
N ILE A 173 13.26 -2.95 -5.70
CA ILE A 173 13.47 -1.53 -6.02
C ILE A 173 13.22 -0.66 -4.80
N PHE A 174 12.09 -0.87 -4.11
CA PHE A 174 11.75 -0.11 -2.92
C PHE A 174 12.83 -0.20 -1.84
N ILE A 175 13.20 -1.43 -1.44
CA ILE A 175 14.20 -1.64 -0.38
C ILE A 175 15.57 -1.09 -0.79
N THR A 176 15.96 -1.26 -2.04
CA THR A 176 17.24 -0.74 -2.52
C THR A 176 17.28 0.79 -2.44
N ILE A 177 16.26 1.49 -2.94
CA ILE A 177 16.25 2.96 -2.91
C ILE A 177 16.08 3.47 -1.46
N ALA A 178 15.16 2.86 -0.71
CA ALA A 178 14.81 3.31 0.63
C ALA A 178 15.91 3.09 1.67
N PHE A 179 16.63 1.98 1.59
CA PHE A 179 17.52 1.52 2.67
C PHE A 179 18.97 1.29 2.25
N TYR A 180 19.34 1.61 1.00
CA TYR A 180 20.76 1.58 0.60
C TYR A 180 21.62 2.49 1.49
N GLY A 181 22.67 1.92 2.09
CA GLY A 181 23.53 2.61 3.04
C GLY A 181 22.95 2.77 4.46
N VAL A 182 21.78 2.18 4.76
CA VAL A 182 21.15 2.22 6.09
C VAL A 182 21.21 0.86 6.78
N VAL A 183 21.12 -0.25 6.02
CA VAL A 183 21.16 -1.61 6.55
C VAL A 183 22.36 -2.36 6.02
N ASP A 184 22.97 -3.20 6.87
CA ASP A 184 24.16 -3.97 6.52
C ASP A 184 23.87 -5.07 5.51
N ASN A 185 22.72 -5.75 5.63
CA ASN A 185 22.33 -6.85 4.75
C ASN A 185 21.01 -6.56 4.04
N ILE A 186 21.12 -5.85 2.92
CA ILE A 186 19.96 -5.45 2.11
C ILE A 186 19.25 -6.65 1.46
N ILE A 187 20.01 -7.71 1.12
CA ILE A 187 19.45 -8.92 0.48
C ILE A 187 18.54 -9.66 1.46
N LEU A 188 18.99 -9.81 2.71
CA LEU A 188 18.19 -10.43 3.76
C LEU A 188 16.91 -9.63 4.03
N MET A 189 17.02 -8.29 4.03
CA MET A 189 15.86 -7.41 4.20
C MET A 189 14.87 -7.54 3.04
N ILE A 190 15.33 -7.61 1.80
CA ILE A 190 14.48 -7.84 0.61
C ILE A 190 13.70 -9.16 0.76
N PHE A 191 14.41 -10.23 1.11
CA PHE A 191 13.79 -11.55 1.30
C PHE A 191 12.74 -11.52 2.43
N ALA A 192 13.10 -10.94 3.58
CA ALA A 192 12.21 -10.82 4.73
C ALA A 192 10.94 -10.01 4.38
N GLN A 193 11.12 -8.85 3.76
CA GLN A 193 10.01 -7.98 3.38
C GLN A 193 9.08 -8.65 2.35
N TYR A 194 9.65 -9.34 1.36
CA TYR A 194 8.87 -10.07 0.35
C TYR A 194 8.08 -11.22 0.98
N LEU A 195 8.71 -12.02 1.84
CA LEU A 195 8.03 -13.11 2.55
C LEU A 195 6.86 -12.61 3.38
N ILE A 196 7.06 -11.53 4.12
CA ILE A 196 6.00 -10.94 4.95
C ILE A 196 4.87 -10.37 4.09
N LYS A 197 5.18 -9.72 2.96
CA LYS A 197 4.14 -9.28 2.00
C LYS A 197 3.28 -10.44 1.52
N LEU A 198 3.88 -11.61 1.22
CA LEU A 198 3.13 -12.80 0.80
C LEU A 198 2.21 -13.33 1.93
N ILE A 199 2.70 -13.35 3.16
CA ILE A 199 1.91 -13.77 4.33
C ILE A 199 0.73 -12.79 4.55
N LEU A 200 0.99 -11.49 4.48
CA LEU A 200 -0.06 -10.47 4.64
C LEU A 200 -1.11 -10.56 3.52
N ALA A 201 -0.70 -10.75 2.27
CA ALA A 201 -1.63 -10.95 1.16
C ALA A 201 -2.52 -12.20 1.36
N ALA A 202 -1.97 -13.27 1.92
CA ALA A 202 -2.76 -14.44 2.28
C ALA A 202 -3.74 -14.16 3.43
N LEU A 203 -3.34 -13.35 4.42
CA LEU A 203 -4.18 -12.95 5.55
C LEU A 203 -5.25 -11.93 5.16
N ASP A 204 -4.99 -11.07 4.19
CA ASP A 204 -5.98 -10.10 3.67
C ASP A 204 -7.12 -10.77 2.92
N THR A 205 -6.89 -11.95 2.35
CA THR A 205 -7.91 -12.70 1.59
C THR A 205 -9.21 -12.95 2.37
N PRO A 206 -9.22 -13.45 3.61
CA PRO A 206 -10.44 -13.60 4.41
C PRO A 206 -11.17 -12.28 4.66
N PHE A 207 -10.43 -11.20 4.92
CA PHE A 207 -11.02 -9.87 5.12
C PHE A 207 -11.64 -9.34 3.83
N PHE A 208 -10.96 -9.49 2.71
CA PHE A 208 -11.49 -9.15 1.39
C PHE A 208 -12.81 -9.90 1.12
N TYR A 209 -12.86 -11.22 1.32
CA TYR A 209 -14.09 -11.99 1.16
C TYR A 209 -15.18 -11.56 2.14
N PHE A 210 -14.84 -11.23 3.37
CA PHE A 210 -15.81 -10.72 4.35
C PHE A 210 -16.44 -9.41 3.88
N PHE A 211 -15.63 -8.50 3.35
CA PHE A 211 -16.10 -7.20 2.88
C PHE A 211 -16.77 -7.25 1.49
N THR A 212 -16.44 -8.19 0.62
CA THR A 212 -16.98 -8.26 -0.75
C THR A 212 -18.07 -9.31 -0.94
N ARG A 213 -18.43 -10.06 0.10
CA ARG A 213 -19.46 -11.12 0.05
C ARG A 213 -20.84 -10.53 -0.24
N ARG A 214 -21.24 -10.49 -1.52
CA ARG A 214 -22.62 -10.19 -1.89
C ARG A 214 -23.53 -11.28 -1.30
N ARG A 215 -24.43 -10.91 -0.39
CA ARG A 215 -25.60 -11.75 -0.12
C ARG A 215 -26.39 -11.81 -1.42
N LYS A 216 -26.53 -13.01 -2.00
CA LYS A 216 -27.56 -13.25 -3.01
C LYS A 216 -28.87 -12.82 -2.38
N CYS A 217 -29.43 -11.68 -2.80
CA CYS A 217 -30.82 -11.37 -2.51
C CYS A 217 -31.63 -12.54 -3.06
N LYS A 218 -32.29 -13.29 -2.18
CA LYS A 218 -33.34 -14.20 -2.58
C LYS A 218 -34.44 -13.32 -3.18
N ASN A 219 -34.59 -13.39 -4.50
CA ASN A 219 -35.86 -13.01 -5.15
C ASN A 219 -36.95 -13.93 -4.68
#